data_f9bff5bd7a8de75dd06db64713d93da1
#
_entry.id   f9bff5bd7a8de75dd06db64713d93da1
#
_cell.length_a   1.000
_cell.length_b   1.000
_cell.length_c   1.000
_cell.angle_alpha   90.00
_cell.angle_beta   90.00
_cell.angle_gamma   90.00
#
_symmetry.space_group_name_H-M   'P 1'
#
loop_
_entity.id
_entity.type
_entity.pdbx_description
1 polymer ?
#
loop_
_entity_poly.entity_id
_entity_poly.type
_entity_poly.pdbx_seq_one_letter_code
_entity_poly.pdbx_strand_id
1 'polypeptide(L)'
;FTKRKSIQVEAEHLGHLTLSILKGENGNQSRSFERAFQWIRDEAKPEIINFSNLLIASLAPTIKRNLKIPIVVTLQGDDLFINELKDNHKELVIEELKRIAQSVDGFITFSDFYAQKMSNLLDIPIEKFHIVSLGINTEPFSNISRKGSDHRTFGYFGRIAPEKGFHNAVDAFIEINK
;
A
#
# COMPACT_ATOMS: atom_id res chain seq x y z
N PHE A 1 26.98 -14.43 -13.41
CA PHE A 1 26.02 -13.68 -12.58
C PHE A 1 26.13 -12.21 -12.95
N THR A 2 25.30 -11.74 -13.86
CA THR A 2 25.21 -10.33 -14.24
C THR A 2 24.51 -9.58 -13.11
N LYS A 3 25.25 -8.75 -12.36
CA LYS A 3 24.65 -7.76 -11.46
C LYS A 3 23.71 -6.90 -12.30
N ARG A 4 22.40 -7.14 -12.24
CA ARG A 4 21.42 -6.13 -12.65
C ARG A 4 21.70 -4.91 -11.76
N LYS A 5 22.25 -3.86 -12.36
CA LYS A 5 22.18 -2.52 -11.76
C LYS A 5 20.70 -2.23 -11.57
N SER A 6 20.18 -2.41 -10.36
CA SER A 6 18.92 -1.78 -9.97
C SER A 6 19.14 -0.29 -10.25
N ILE A 7 18.28 0.31 -11.06
CA ILE A 7 18.24 1.76 -11.23
C ILE A 7 17.86 2.26 -9.83
N GLN A 8 18.86 2.64 -9.06
CA GLN A 8 18.68 3.32 -7.80
C GLN A 8 18.20 4.72 -8.18
N VAL A 9 16.87 4.88 -8.27
CA VAL A 9 16.28 6.20 -8.34
C VAL A 9 16.63 6.86 -7.02
N GLU A 10 17.35 7.97 -7.07
CA GLU A 10 17.75 8.67 -5.86
C GLU A 10 16.52 9.03 -5.03
N ALA A 11 16.58 8.83 -3.71
CA ALA A 11 15.45 9.05 -2.79
C ALA A 11 14.86 10.48 -2.91
N GLU A 12 15.64 11.44 -3.35
CA GLU A 12 15.21 12.81 -3.62
C GLU A 12 14.28 12.90 -4.83
N HIS A 13 14.62 12.24 -5.94
CA HIS A 13 13.75 12.16 -7.12
C HIS A 13 12.43 11.44 -6.83
N LEU A 14 12.47 10.41 -5.99
CA LEU A 14 11.25 9.72 -5.53
C LEU A 14 10.37 10.65 -4.70
N GLY A 15 10.93 11.44 -3.80
CA GLY A 15 10.20 12.42 -3.01
C GLY A 15 9.48 13.47 -3.85
N HIS A 16 10.19 14.08 -4.79
CA HIS A 16 9.62 15.07 -5.72
C HIS A 16 8.52 14.48 -6.61
N LEU A 17 8.76 13.28 -7.16
CA LEU A 17 7.78 12.58 -7.98
C LEU A 17 6.51 12.25 -7.18
N THR A 18 6.68 11.72 -5.98
CA THR A 18 5.58 11.37 -5.08
C THR A 18 4.74 12.61 -4.75
N LEU A 19 5.36 13.71 -4.35
CA LEU A 19 4.66 14.96 -4.09
C LEU A 19 3.90 15.46 -5.31
N SER A 20 4.52 15.39 -6.51
CA SER A 20 3.86 15.80 -7.74
C SER A 20 2.62 14.94 -8.04
N ILE A 21 2.70 13.62 -7.82
CA ILE A 21 1.56 12.70 -8.00
C ILE A 21 0.46 13.01 -6.98
N LEU A 22 0.80 13.18 -5.70
CA LEU A 22 -0.17 13.45 -4.63
C LEU A 22 -0.91 14.77 -4.79
N LYS A 23 -0.30 15.77 -5.43
CA LYS A 23 -0.94 17.04 -5.78
C LYS A 23 -2.04 16.89 -6.85
N GLY A 24 -2.15 15.74 -7.51
CA GLY A 24 -3.22 15.41 -8.45
C GLY A 24 -3.35 16.44 -9.59
N GLU A 25 -4.47 17.14 -9.64
CA GLU A 25 -4.76 18.18 -10.64
C GLU A 25 -3.76 19.36 -10.62
N ASN A 26 -3.07 19.58 -9.50
CA ASN A 26 -2.07 20.62 -9.32
C ASN A 26 -0.62 20.13 -9.48
N GLY A 27 -0.43 18.85 -9.82
CA GLY A 27 0.86 18.26 -10.05
C GLY A 27 1.29 18.27 -11.52
N ASN A 28 2.53 17.83 -11.79
CA ASN A 28 3.06 17.78 -13.16
C ASN A 28 2.31 16.79 -14.07
N GLN A 29 1.57 15.83 -13.47
CA GLN A 29 0.78 14.82 -14.17
C GLN A 29 -0.68 15.24 -14.37
N SER A 30 -1.03 16.50 -14.17
CA SER A 30 -2.40 17.04 -14.22
C SER A 30 -3.22 16.58 -15.45
N ARG A 31 -2.60 16.55 -16.65
CA ARG A 31 -3.28 16.08 -17.87
C ARG A 31 -3.66 14.60 -17.82
N SER A 32 -2.87 13.77 -17.15
CA SER A 32 -3.17 12.34 -16.98
C SER A 32 -4.29 12.15 -15.96
N PHE A 33 -4.28 12.94 -14.89
CA PHE A 33 -5.35 12.97 -13.90
C PHE A 33 -6.67 13.44 -14.48
N GLU A 34 -6.66 14.49 -15.29
CA GLU A 34 -7.84 14.98 -15.98
C GLU A 34 -8.47 13.90 -16.89
N ARG A 35 -7.66 13.23 -17.70
CA ARG A 35 -8.13 12.12 -18.55
C ARG A 35 -8.69 10.95 -17.74
N ALA A 36 -8.04 10.59 -16.63
CA ALA A 36 -8.53 9.52 -15.74
C ALA A 36 -9.87 9.93 -15.10
N PHE A 37 -10.00 11.17 -14.65
CA PHE A 37 -11.24 11.69 -14.09
C PHE A 37 -12.37 11.68 -15.11
N GLN A 38 -12.12 12.16 -16.35
CA GLN A 38 -13.10 12.16 -17.44
C GLN A 38 -13.58 10.73 -17.75
N TRP A 39 -12.66 9.77 -17.82
CA TRP A 39 -13.02 8.37 -18.04
C TRP A 39 -13.88 7.81 -16.90
N ILE A 40 -13.54 8.11 -15.63
CA ILE A 40 -14.35 7.70 -14.47
C ILE A 40 -15.75 8.26 -14.56
N ARG A 41 -15.89 9.56 -14.90
CA ARG A 41 -17.17 10.28 -14.98
C ARG A 41 -18.04 9.80 -16.14
N ASP A 42 -17.46 9.68 -17.32
CA ASP A 42 -18.21 9.56 -18.57
C ASP A 42 -18.41 8.10 -19.01
N GLU A 43 -17.41 7.25 -18.74
CA GLU A 43 -17.40 5.86 -19.21
C GLU A 43 -17.58 4.85 -18.08
N ALA A 44 -16.72 4.86 -17.06
CA ALA A 44 -16.72 3.85 -16.00
C ALA A 44 -17.95 3.96 -15.09
N LYS A 45 -18.35 5.18 -14.74
CA LYS A 45 -19.53 5.49 -13.90
C LYS A 45 -19.69 4.59 -12.69
N PRO A 46 -18.66 4.42 -11.85
CA PRO A 46 -18.72 3.50 -10.73
C PRO A 46 -19.65 4.01 -9.63
N GLU A 47 -20.26 3.08 -8.91
CA GLU A 47 -21.05 3.39 -7.70
C GLU A 47 -20.16 3.55 -6.46
N ILE A 48 -18.94 2.99 -6.48
CA ILE A 48 -17.93 3.07 -5.44
C ILE A 48 -16.53 2.96 -6.05
N ILE A 49 -15.55 3.62 -5.48
CA ILE A 49 -14.14 3.47 -5.88
C ILE A 49 -13.32 2.95 -4.70
N ASN A 50 -12.53 1.91 -4.95
CA ASN A 50 -11.50 1.44 -4.03
C ASN A 50 -10.11 1.69 -4.62
N PHE A 51 -9.31 2.54 -3.96
CA PHE A 51 -7.89 2.66 -4.26
C PHE A 51 -7.10 1.60 -3.49
N SER A 52 -6.20 0.91 -4.17
CA SER A 52 -5.41 -0.17 -3.58
C SER A 52 -4.29 0.31 -2.63
N ASN A 53 -4.01 1.62 -2.61
CA ASN A 53 -3.24 2.30 -1.57
C ASN A 53 -3.46 3.81 -1.61
N LEU A 54 -3.07 4.53 -0.55
CA LEU A 54 -3.33 5.97 -0.45
C LEU A 54 -2.40 6.82 -1.34
N LEU A 55 -1.21 6.33 -1.66
CA LEU A 55 -0.24 7.05 -2.50
C LEU A 55 -0.73 7.25 -3.95
N ILE A 56 -1.69 6.46 -4.40
CA ILE A 56 -2.32 6.59 -5.72
C ILE A 56 -3.73 7.21 -5.67
N ALA A 57 -4.21 7.58 -4.50
CA ALA A 57 -5.56 8.10 -4.29
C ALA A 57 -5.69 9.63 -4.51
N SER A 58 -4.76 10.24 -5.21
CA SER A 58 -4.73 11.70 -5.41
C SER A 58 -5.92 12.27 -6.20
N LEU A 59 -6.68 11.42 -6.91
CA LEU A 59 -7.95 11.79 -7.54
C LEU A 59 -9.13 11.85 -6.54
N ALA A 60 -9.01 11.28 -5.35
CA ALA A 60 -10.12 11.20 -4.40
C ALA A 60 -10.77 12.56 -4.08
N PRO A 61 -10.04 13.66 -3.83
CA PRO A 61 -10.66 14.96 -3.60
C PRO A 61 -11.48 15.46 -4.79
N THR A 62 -10.99 15.29 -6.00
CA THR A 62 -11.67 15.72 -7.23
C THR A 62 -12.92 14.88 -7.49
N ILE A 63 -12.83 13.56 -7.32
CA ILE A 63 -13.95 12.64 -7.45
C ILE A 63 -15.02 12.96 -6.40
N LYS A 64 -14.64 13.14 -5.14
CA LYS A 64 -15.58 13.44 -4.06
C LYS A 64 -16.33 14.74 -4.29
N ARG A 65 -15.62 15.77 -4.71
CA ARG A 65 -16.18 17.09 -5.01
C ARG A 65 -17.21 17.07 -6.17
N ASN A 66 -16.88 16.34 -7.24
CA ASN A 66 -17.65 16.42 -8.49
C ASN A 66 -18.69 15.29 -8.65
N LEU A 67 -18.36 14.07 -8.22
CA LEU A 67 -19.23 12.89 -8.44
C LEU A 67 -19.98 12.46 -7.19
N LYS A 68 -19.47 12.82 -6.00
CA LYS A 68 -20.07 12.49 -4.68
C LYS A 68 -20.25 11.00 -4.42
N ILE A 69 -19.54 10.15 -5.14
CA ILE A 69 -19.55 8.68 -4.93
C ILE A 69 -18.71 8.29 -3.71
N PRO A 70 -19.02 7.15 -3.07
CA PRO A 70 -18.20 6.63 -1.98
C PRO A 70 -16.80 6.25 -2.44
N ILE A 71 -15.81 6.57 -1.60
CA ILE A 71 -14.40 6.27 -1.83
C ILE A 71 -13.86 5.50 -0.64
N VAL A 72 -13.28 4.33 -0.89
CA VAL A 72 -12.54 3.56 0.09
C VAL A 72 -11.08 3.43 -0.34
N VAL A 73 -10.19 3.23 0.62
CA VAL A 73 -8.76 2.98 0.36
C VAL A 73 -8.33 1.74 1.11
N THR A 74 -7.72 0.78 0.42
CA THR A 74 -7.11 -0.39 1.03
C THR A 74 -5.66 -0.10 1.34
N LEU A 75 -5.32 0.00 2.62
CA LEU A 75 -3.97 0.30 3.11
C LEU A 75 -3.19 -1.00 3.34
N GLN A 76 -2.01 -1.11 2.73
CA GLN A 76 -1.22 -2.35 2.77
C GLN A 76 0.30 -2.11 2.73
N GLY A 77 0.81 -1.27 3.62
CA GLY A 77 2.23 -0.98 3.75
C GLY A 77 2.66 0.36 3.18
N ASP A 78 1.73 1.31 3.06
CA ASP A 78 2.00 2.68 2.59
C ASP A 78 3.07 3.37 3.45
N ASP A 79 3.07 3.12 4.75
CA ASP A 79 4.02 3.65 5.72
C ASP A 79 5.47 3.21 5.47
N LEU A 80 5.69 2.01 4.91
CA LEU A 80 7.03 1.53 4.58
C LEU A 80 7.70 2.45 3.55
N PHE A 81 6.97 2.79 2.49
CA PHE A 81 7.46 3.73 1.49
C PHE A 81 7.69 5.13 2.06
N ILE A 82 6.74 5.64 2.86
CA ILE A 82 6.83 6.96 3.48
C ILE A 82 8.08 7.05 4.38
N ASN A 83 8.39 5.98 5.11
CA ASN A 83 9.54 5.95 6.02
C ASN A 83 10.91 5.91 5.31
N GLU A 84 10.96 5.51 4.05
CA GLU A 84 12.18 5.53 3.23
C GLU A 84 12.46 6.89 2.59
N LEU A 85 11.47 7.80 2.61
CA LEU A 85 11.66 9.15 2.08
C LEU A 85 12.59 9.98 2.98
N LYS A 86 13.35 10.91 2.37
CA LYS A 86 14.13 11.92 3.11
C LYS A 86 13.19 12.84 3.89
N ASP A 87 13.61 13.29 5.06
CA ASP A 87 12.79 14.03 6.03
C ASP A 87 12.06 15.23 5.42
N ASN A 88 12.74 16.03 4.58
CA ASN A 88 12.14 17.19 3.92
C ASN A 88 10.96 16.84 2.98
N HIS A 89 10.95 15.64 2.38
CA HIS A 89 9.86 15.17 1.53
C HIS A 89 8.81 14.40 2.32
N LYS A 90 9.25 13.69 3.36
CA LYS A 90 8.38 12.86 4.19
C LYS A 90 7.26 13.68 4.83
N GLU A 91 7.59 14.80 5.45
CA GLU A 91 6.61 15.68 6.08
C GLU A 91 5.59 16.21 5.06
N LEU A 92 6.05 16.71 3.92
CA LEU A 92 5.19 17.21 2.86
C LEU A 92 4.29 16.13 2.25
N VAL A 93 4.82 14.91 2.10
CA VAL A 93 4.04 13.76 1.64
C VAL A 93 2.96 13.40 2.64
N ILE A 94 3.27 13.37 3.94
CA ILE A 94 2.28 13.09 4.99
C ILE A 94 1.18 14.16 5.00
N GLU A 95 1.51 15.43 4.85
CA GLU A 95 0.50 16.51 4.75
C GLU A 95 -0.45 16.31 3.56
N GLU A 96 0.10 15.99 2.38
CA GLU A 96 -0.72 15.70 1.20
C GLU A 96 -1.59 14.44 1.39
N LEU A 97 -1.05 13.39 2.02
CA LEU A 97 -1.82 12.20 2.32
C LEU A 97 -2.95 12.48 3.33
N LYS A 98 -2.71 13.29 4.35
CA LYS A 98 -3.76 13.76 5.28
C LYS A 98 -4.86 14.51 4.52
N ARG A 99 -4.49 15.40 3.61
CA ARG A 99 -5.44 16.15 2.77
C ARG A 99 -6.29 15.22 1.90
N ILE A 100 -5.69 14.23 1.25
CA ILE A 100 -6.39 13.24 0.43
C ILE A 100 -7.32 12.39 1.31
N ALA A 101 -6.85 11.95 2.47
CA ALA A 101 -7.56 11.10 3.40
C ALA A 101 -8.89 11.73 3.91
N GLN A 102 -8.98 13.06 3.98
CA GLN A 102 -10.24 13.75 4.32
C GLN A 102 -11.37 13.47 3.30
N SER A 103 -11.02 13.15 2.07
CA SER A 103 -11.98 12.85 0.99
C SER A 103 -12.37 11.37 0.92
N VAL A 104 -11.78 10.52 1.78
CA VAL A 104 -12.02 9.08 1.85
C VAL A 104 -13.11 8.79 2.87
N ASP A 105 -14.07 7.97 2.50
CA ASP A 105 -15.19 7.59 3.38
C ASP A 105 -14.80 6.46 4.35
N GLY A 106 -13.95 5.52 3.91
CA GLY A 106 -13.48 4.42 4.74
C GLY A 106 -12.13 3.86 4.30
N PHE A 107 -11.43 3.29 5.25
CA PHE A 107 -10.14 2.63 5.05
C PHE A 107 -10.26 1.14 5.34
N ILE A 108 -9.73 0.31 4.46
CA ILE A 108 -9.64 -1.13 4.67
C ILE A 108 -8.21 -1.48 5.09
N THR A 109 -8.08 -2.20 6.19
CA THR A 109 -6.80 -2.72 6.69
C THR A 109 -6.92 -4.20 7.04
N PHE A 110 -5.78 -4.87 7.23
CA PHE A 110 -5.76 -6.32 7.52
C PHE A 110 -5.49 -6.65 8.98
N SER A 111 -5.26 -5.62 9.83
CA SER A 111 -5.06 -5.79 11.27
C SER A 111 -5.37 -4.51 12.05
N ASP A 112 -5.78 -4.68 13.31
CA ASP A 112 -5.99 -3.57 14.26
C ASP A 112 -4.73 -2.75 14.47
N PHE A 113 -3.58 -3.42 14.56
CA PHE A 113 -2.28 -2.74 14.71
C PHE A 113 -2.03 -1.75 13.58
N TYR A 114 -2.29 -2.17 12.34
CA TYR A 114 -2.05 -1.31 11.19
C TYR A 114 -3.10 -0.20 11.06
N ALA A 115 -4.37 -0.50 11.40
CA ALA A 115 -5.43 0.49 11.47
C ALA A 115 -5.06 1.63 12.45
N GLN A 116 -4.65 1.28 13.68
CA GLN A 116 -4.25 2.27 14.70
C GLN A 116 -3.03 3.08 14.25
N LYS A 117 -2.03 2.43 13.64
CA LYS A 117 -0.84 3.09 13.12
C LYS A 117 -1.19 4.14 12.06
N MET A 118 -2.04 3.77 11.09
CA MET A 118 -2.42 4.65 9.99
C MET A 118 -3.42 5.72 10.43
N SER A 119 -4.31 5.44 11.37
CA SER A 119 -5.18 6.41 12.02
C SER A 119 -4.35 7.55 12.63
N ASN A 120 -3.33 7.21 13.41
CA ASN A 120 -2.44 8.20 14.03
C ASN A 120 -1.60 8.97 12.99
N LEU A 121 -1.06 8.28 11.95
CA LEU A 121 -0.25 8.90 10.92
C LEU A 121 -1.03 9.92 10.09
N LEU A 122 -2.28 9.57 9.74
CA LEU A 122 -3.13 10.35 8.84
C LEU A 122 -4.02 11.35 9.58
N ASP A 123 -4.08 11.27 10.92
CA ASP A 123 -4.98 12.07 11.76
C ASP A 123 -6.46 11.86 11.37
N ILE A 124 -6.84 10.58 11.20
CA ILE A 124 -8.17 10.12 10.81
C ILE A 124 -8.77 9.31 11.97
N PRO A 125 -10.05 9.55 12.34
CA PRO A 125 -10.72 8.75 13.37
C PRO A 125 -10.70 7.26 13.07
N ILE A 126 -10.44 6.44 14.11
CA ILE A 126 -10.31 4.99 13.99
C ILE A 126 -11.59 4.31 13.46
N GLU A 127 -12.73 4.93 13.69
CA GLU A 127 -14.05 4.45 13.25
C GLU A 127 -14.18 4.40 11.73
N LYS A 128 -13.33 5.11 10.99
CA LYS A 128 -13.24 5.02 9.52
C LYS A 128 -12.46 3.80 9.03
N PHE A 129 -11.81 3.05 9.93
CA PHE A 129 -10.99 1.90 9.56
C PHE A 129 -11.78 0.61 9.76
N HIS A 130 -11.82 -0.20 8.70
CA HIS A 130 -12.50 -1.49 8.66
C HIS A 130 -11.47 -2.60 8.47
N ILE A 131 -11.48 -3.57 9.38
CA ILE A 131 -10.53 -4.68 9.35
C ILE A 131 -11.16 -5.82 8.55
N VAL A 132 -10.51 -6.18 7.44
CA VAL A 132 -10.90 -7.27 6.58
C VAL A 132 -9.76 -8.28 6.54
N SER A 133 -9.95 -9.44 7.12
CA SER A 133 -8.94 -10.49 7.14
C SER A 133 -8.57 -10.94 5.72
N LEU A 134 -7.27 -11.13 5.49
CA LEU A 134 -6.79 -11.74 4.26
C LEU A 134 -7.22 -13.20 4.18
N GLY A 135 -7.59 -13.64 2.99
CA GLY A 135 -7.96 -15.02 2.71
C GLY A 135 -7.39 -15.51 1.38
N ILE A 136 -7.33 -16.82 1.24
CA ILE A 136 -6.96 -17.49 -0.01
C ILE A 136 -7.98 -18.59 -0.32
N ASN A 137 -8.15 -18.88 -1.60
CA ASN A 137 -8.88 -20.09 -1.99
C ASN A 137 -8.00 -21.32 -1.72
N THR A 138 -8.45 -22.19 -0.81
CA THR A 138 -7.73 -23.42 -0.41
C THR A 138 -8.10 -24.65 -1.23
N GLU A 139 -9.15 -24.61 -2.05
CA GLU A 139 -9.60 -25.76 -2.88
C GLU A 139 -8.47 -26.36 -3.74
N PRO A 140 -7.62 -25.57 -4.43
CA PRO A 140 -6.53 -26.13 -5.23
C PRO A 140 -5.50 -26.93 -4.41
N PHE A 141 -5.48 -26.78 -3.09
CA PHE A 141 -4.54 -27.42 -2.17
C PHE A 141 -5.16 -28.54 -1.34
N SER A 142 -6.47 -28.82 -1.48
CA SER A 142 -7.21 -29.79 -0.64
C SER A 142 -6.77 -31.24 -0.83
N ASN A 143 -6.24 -31.59 -2.00
CA ASN A 143 -5.84 -32.96 -2.35
C ASN A 143 -4.32 -33.20 -2.27
N ILE A 144 -3.56 -32.32 -1.62
CA ILE A 144 -2.12 -32.51 -1.48
C ILE A 144 -1.84 -33.49 -0.36
N SER A 145 -1.41 -34.70 -0.73
CA SER A 145 -0.87 -35.70 0.22
C SER A 145 0.56 -35.34 0.59
N ARG A 146 0.83 -35.14 1.88
CA ARG A 146 2.19 -35.01 2.40
C ARG A 146 2.82 -36.40 2.52
N LYS A 147 3.88 -36.66 1.75
CA LYS A 147 4.77 -37.79 2.05
C LYS A 147 5.52 -37.48 3.34
N GLY A 148 5.45 -38.36 4.30
CA GLY A 148 6.23 -38.23 5.52
C GLY A 148 7.72 -38.12 5.21
N SER A 149 8.43 -37.27 5.94
CA SER A 149 9.88 -37.11 5.88
C SER A 149 10.41 -37.26 7.29
N ASP A 150 11.49 -38.05 7.46
CA ASP A 150 12.18 -38.21 8.72
C ASP A 150 12.93 -36.94 9.15
N HIS A 151 13.02 -35.95 8.24
CA HIS A 151 13.67 -34.69 8.50
C HIS A 151 12.66 -33.56 8.61
N ARG A 152 12.88 -32.68 9.59
CA ARG A 152 12.11 -31.43 9.69
C ARG A 152 12.56 -30.48 8.58
N THR A 153 11.63 -30.08 7.74
CA THR A 153 11.90 -29.14 6.66
C THR A 153 11.09 -27.87 6.86
N PHE A 154 11.76 -26.74 6.85
CA PHE A 154 11.13 -25.41 6.90
C PHE A 154 11.23 -24.78 5.51
N GLY A 155 10.11 -24.36 4.98
CA GLY A 155 10.04 -23.67 3.69
C GLY A 155 9.80 -22.16 3.88
N TYR A 156 10.48 -21.35 3.10
CA TYR A 156 10.22 -19.92 3.00
C TYR A 156 9.74 -19.59 1.58
N PHE A 157 8.58 -18.96 1.47
CA PHE A 157 8.03 -18.53 0.21
C PHE A 157 7.71 -17.03 0.26
N GLY A 158 8.53 -16.23 -0.42
CA GLY A 158 8.38 -14.78 -0.46
C GLY A 158 9.61 -14.10 -1.08
N ARG A 159 9.53 -12.77 -1.25
CA ARG A 159 10.70 -11.99 -1.65
C ARG A 159 11.77 -12.03 -0.55
N ILE A 160 13.03 -12.17 -0.96
CA ILE A 160 14.15 -11.99 -0.03
C ILE A 160 14.39 -10.49 0.10
N ALA A 161 13.80 -9.91 1.14
CA ALA A 161 13.91 -8.49 1.48
C ALA A 161 13.87 -8.34 3.01
N PRO A 162 14.52 -7.32 3.57
CA PRO A 162 14.63 -7.15 5.03
C PRO A 162 13.26 -7.15 5.72
N GLU A 163 12.28 -6.46 5.16
CA GLU A 163 10.92 -6.35 5.70
C GLU A 163 10.14 -7.68 5.70
N LYS A 164 10.62 -8.69 4.95
CA LYS A 164 10.02 -10.03 4.91
C LYS A 164 10.61 -11.00 5.93
N GLY A 165 11.68 -10.61 6.62
CA GLY A 165 12.22 -11.34 7.76
C GLY A 165 12.87 -12.69 7.44
N PHE A 166 13.30 -12.97 6.19
CA PHE A 166 13.96 -14.23 5.84
C PHE A 166 15.20 -14.50 6.70
N HIS A 167 16.01 -13.48 6.97
CA HIS A 167 17.18 -13.60 7.85
C HIS A 167 16.79 -14.04 9.26
N ASN A 168 15.70 -13.50 9.83
CA ASN A 168 15.21 -13.91 11.14
C ASN A 168 14.79 -15.41 11.16
N ALA A 169 14.16 -15.87 10.07
CA ALA A 169 13.80 -17.29 9.94
C ALA A 169 15.04 -18.20 9.87
N VAL A 170 16.10 -17.78 9.17
CA VAL A 170 17.37 -18.50 9.08
C VAL A 170 18.05 -18.54 10.46
N ASP A 171 18.14 -17.42 11.15
CA ASP A 171 18.76 -17.34 12.49
C ASP A 171 18.01 -18.24 13.50
N ALA A 172 16.68 -18.19 13.50
CA ALA A 172 15.87 -19.06 14.34
C ALA A 172 16.07 -20.56 14.01
N PHE A 173 16.19 -20.91 12.73
CA PHE A 173 16.47 -22.29 12.31
C PHE A 173 17.85 -22.78 12.79
N ILE A 174 18.88 -21.93 12.68
CA ILE A 174 20.23 -22.24 13.17
C ILE A 174 20.19 -22.45 14.68
N GLU A 175 19.47 -21.66 15.44
CA GLU A 175 19.35 -21.76 16.89
C GLU A 175 18.68 -23.07 17.33
N ILE A 176 17.62 -23.50 16.62
CA ILE A 176 16.88 -24.75 16.90
C ILE A 176 17.77 -26.02 16.63
N ASN A 177 18.76 -25.91 15.75
CA ASN A 177 19.61 -27.03 15.36
C ASN A 177 20.96 -27.07 16.10
N LYS A 178 21.18 -26.24 17.12
CA LYS A 178 22.28 -26.36 18.06
C LYS A 178 21.96 -27.38 19.14
#